data_d09171a632f3a2ce0c5a96fb1b3149e9
#
_entry.id   d09171a632f3a2ce0c5a96fb1b3149e9
#
_cell.length_a   1.000
_cell.length_b   1.000
_cell.length_c   1.000
_cell.angle_alpha   90.00
_cell.angle_beta   90.00
_cell.angle_gamma   90.00
#
_symmetry.space_group_name_H-M   'P 1'
#
loop_
_entity.id
_entity.type
_entity.pdbx_description
1 polymer ?
#
loop_
_entity_poly.entity_id
_entity_poly.type
_entity_poly.pdbx_seq_one_letter_code
_entity_poly.pdbx_strand_id
1 'polypeptide(L)'
;VHIGTDEYSNKDKETVEKFRAFTDRYIRFVEKFGKQACIWGALTHAKGETPVKVDNVLMHCWYPKYSNPADMKKLGYKMITAPSWYMYIVPAAGYYADYFDPDKIYNKWDPTIINNHKMEPLDPSLLGAMYCVWNDIAENGISVDDIHHRCYPGLQAISTATWSPTYRAVPFEEFNHKRNLLSEAPGVNEMGHFDGAPGEVVYSIDVVKAGKRYPHAKAGFGYSVSFHIEGVKEARGTLLFS
;
A
#
# COMPACT_ATOMS: atom_id res chain seq x y z
N VAL A 1 18.46 -3.30 6.88
CA VAL A 1 17.67 -4.49 7.23
C VAL A 1 16.50 -4.07 8.09
N HIS A 2 15.27 -4.41 7.70
CA HIS A 2 14.09 -4.14 8.51
C HIS A 2 13.92 -5.23 9.58
N ILE A 3 13.68 -4.83 10.84
CA ILE A 3 13.55 -5.74 11.99
C ILE A 3 12.14 -5.76 12.59
N GLY A 4 11.17 -5.16 11.91
CA GLY A 4 9.79 -5.07 12.39
C GLY A 4 9.62 -4.00 13.46
N THR A 5 9.09 -4.37 14.63
CA THR A 5 8.88 -3.54 15.83
C THR A 5 7.58 -2.72 15.86
N ASP A 6 6.60 -3.10 15.08
CA ASP A 6 5.26 -2.53 15.11
C ASP A 6 4.36 -3.21 16.17
N GLU A 7 3.36 -2.49 16.61
CA GLU A 7 2.18 -2.96 17.37
C GLU A 7 2.44 -3.87 18.59
N TYR A 8 3.63 -3.79 19.19
CA TYR A 8 3.89 -4.56 20.40
C TYR A 8 3.05 -4.06 21.59
N SER A 9 2.70 -4.96 22.49
CA SER A 9 1.90 -4.64 23.66
C SER A 9 2.57 -3.62 24.57
N ASN A 10 1.82 -2.61 25.02
CA ASN A 10 2.23 -1.64 26.03
C ASN A 10 1.41 -1.76 27.33
N LYS A 11 0.89 -2.96 27.62
CA LYS A 11 -0.02 -3.24 28.73
C LYS A 11 0.54 -2.90 30.11
N ASP A 12 1.86 -2.97 30.28
CA ASP A 12 2.56 -2.69 31.54
C ASP A 12 3.99 -2.18 31.28
N LYS A 13 4.60 -1.56 32.30
CA LYS A 13 5.95 -0.98 32.21
C LYS A 13 7.00 -2.05 31.88
N GLU A 14 6.93 -3.22 32.47
CA GLU A 14 7.92 -4.28 32.25
C GLU A 14 7.91 -4.75 30.78
N THR A 15 6.73 -4.94 30.20
CA THR A 15 6.58 -5.30 28.80
C THR A 15 7.15 -4.23 27.86
N VAL A 16 6.91 -2.96 28.17
CA VAL A 16 7.46 -1.83 27.41
C VAL A 16 8.99 -1.80 27.47
N GLU A 17 9.57 -1.93 28.66
CA GLU A 17 11.03 -1.89 28.81
C GLU A 17 11.71 -3.09 28.12
N LYS A 18 11.12 -4.28 28.18
CA LYS A 18 11.59 -5.46 27.43
C LYS A 18 11.55 -5.24 25.92
N PHE A 19 10.46 -4.67 25.40
CA PHE A 19 10.35 -4.34 23.99
C PHE A 19 11.41 -3.34 23.53
N ARG A 20 11.65 -2.29 24.32
CA ARG A 20 12.68 -1.30 24.04
C ARG A 20 14.09 -1.91 24.04
N ALA A 21 14.39 -2.73 25.04
CA ALA A 21 15.67 -3.45 25.14
C ALA A 21 15.86 -4.43 23.96
N PHE A 22 14.80 -5.12 23.55
CA PHE A 22 14.79 -5.99 22.36
C PHE A 22 15.11 -5.19 21.09
N THR A 23 14.41 -4.07 20.89
CA THR A 23 14.60 -3.21 19.73
C THR A 23 16.03 -2.68 19.64
N ASP A 24 16.57 -2.15 20.74
CA ASP A 24 17.97 -1.66 20.80
C ASP A 24 18.98 -2.77 20.50
N ARG A 25 18.78 -3.94 21.09
CA ARG A 25 19.64 -5.11 20.87
C ARG A 25 19.71 -5.51 19.41
N TYR A 26 18.56 -5.58 18.72
CA TYR A 26 18.54 -6.01 17.32
C TYR A 26 19.01 -4.93 16.34
N ILE A 27 18.82 -3.65 16.66
CA ILE A 27 19.47 -2.56 15.93
C ILE A 27 20.98 -2.76 15.95
N ARG A 28 21.57 -2.94 17.15
CA ARG A 28 23.02 -3.16 17.30
C ARG A 28 23.50 -4.48 16.69
N PHE A 29 22.63 -5.49 16.66
CA PHE A 29 22.97 -6.75 15.99
C PHE A 29 23.09 -6.57 14.48
N VAL A 30 22.17 -5.86 13.85
CA VAL A 30 22.22 -5.54 12.40
C VAL A 30 23.50 -4.75 12.05
N GLU A 31 23.89 -3.83 12.90
CA GLU A 31 25.09 -3.02 12.69
C GLU A 31 26.40 -3.83 12.68
N LYS A 32 26.47 -4.95 13.44
CA LYS A 32 27.63 -5.84 13.40
C LYS A 32 27.96 -6.40 12.02
N PHE A 33 26.96 -6.39 11.13
CA PHE A 33 27.10 -6.81 9.73
C PHE A 33 27.32 -5.62 8.77
N GLY A 34 27.63 -4.44 9.27
CA GLY A 34 27.81 -3.23 8.46
C GLY A 34 26.51 -2.76 7.80
N LYS A 35 25.34 -3.09 8.37
CA LYS A 35 24.04 -2.75 7.81
C LYS A 35 23.33 -1.71 8.67
N GLN A 36 22.49 -0.89 8.03
CA GLN A 36 21.56 0.01 8.71
C GLN A 36 20.30 -0.76 9.12
N ALA A 37 19.84 -0.55 10.36
CA ALA A 37 18.57 -1.07 10.83
C ALA A 37 17.42 -0.16 10.40
N CYS A 38 16.33 -0.77 9.94
CA CYS A 38 15.05 -0.11 9.71
C CYS A 38 14.03 -0.68 10.71
N ILE A 39 13.20 0.19 11.28
CA ILE A 39 12.18 -0.17 12.28
C ILE A 39 10.84 0.46 11.92
N TRP A 40 9.74 -0.23 12.23
CA TRP A 40 8.46 0.45 12.37
C TRP A 40 8.45 1.31 13.63
N GLY A 41 7.94 2.53 13.49
CA GLY A 41 7.84 3.43 14.64
C GLY A 41 6.81 2.97 15.67
N ALA A 42 7.27 2.72 16.88
CA ALA A 42 6.44 2.31 18.01
C ALA A 42 6.78 3.03 19.33
N LEU A 43 7.73 3.94 19.34
CA LEU A 43 8.30 4.49 20.59
C LEU A 43 7.41 5.51 21.29
N THR A 44 6.42 6.10 20.61
CA THR A 44 5.36 6.89 21.27
C THR A 44 4.39 5.97 22.01
N HIS A 45 4.05 4.84 21.41
CA HIS A 45 3.18 3.82 21.99
C HIS A 45 3.88 3.07 23.13
N ALA A 46 5.12 2.64 22.91
CA ALA A 46 5.98 1.99 23.90
C ALA A 46 6.86 3.04 24.62
N LYS A 47 6.24 4.01 25.28
CA LYS A 47 6.92 5.04 26.03
C LYS A 47 7.55 4.45 27.29
N GLY A 48 8.87 4.52 27.40
CA GLY A 48 9.65 3.93 28.51
C GLY A 48 10.99 4.60 28.71
N GLU A 49 11.78 4.08 29.63
CA GLU A 49 13.06 4.63 30.07
C GLU A 49 14.27 3.96 29.43
N THR A 50 14.14 2.66 29.05
CA THR A 50 15.20 1.93 28.37
C THR A 50 15.55 2.63 27.06
N PRO A 51 16.82 3.07 26.89
CA PRO A 51 17.22 3.77 25.67
C PRO A 51 17.15 2.84 24.46
N VAL A 52 16.72 3.39 23.32
CA VAL A 52 16.78 2.74 22.02
C VAL A 52 17.70 3.55 21.14
N LYS A 53 18.64 2.89 20.49
CA LYS A 53 19.62 3.54 19.62
C LYS A 53 18.93 4.34 18.51
N VAL A 54 19.44 5.54 18.26
CA VAL A 54 18.93 6.49 17.28
C VAL A 54 19.84 6.58 16.06
N ASP A 55 21.14 6.72 16.31
CA ASP A 55 22.12 6.89 15.23
C ASP A 55 22.15 5.66 14.32
N ASN A 56 22.25 5.92 13.01
CA ASN A 56 22.21 4.90 11.95
C ASN A 56 20.92 4.03 11.93
N VAL A 57 19.80 4.58 12.42
CA VAL A 57 18.49 3.91 12.38
C VAL A 57 17.53 4.68 11.48
N LEU A 58 16.82 3.96 10.65
CA LEU A 58 15.75 4.48 9.81
C LEU A 58 14.39 4.06 10.38
N MET A 59 13.55 5.03 10.70
CA MET A 59 12.23 4.77 11.27
C MET A 59 11.13 4.99 10.25
N HIS A 60 10.26 3.99 10.08
CA HIS A 60 9.05 4.11 9.28
C HIS A 60 7.89 4.58 10.15
N CYS A 61 7.44 5.81 9.93
CA CYS A 61 6.32 6.41 10.66
C CYS A 61 5.03 6.19 9.89
N TRP A 62 4.15 5.36 10.43
CA TRP A 62 2.91 4.94 9.78
C TRP A 62 1.65 5.51 10.45
N TYR A 63 1.67 5.62 11.76
CA TYR A 63 0.57 6.18 12.54
C TYR A 63 1.09 6.95 13.75
N PRO A 64 0.71 8.23 13.95
CA PRO A 64 1.28 9.08 14.99
C PRO A 64 1.06 8.59 16.42
N LYS A 65 0.01 7.78 16.66
CA LYS A 65 -0.20 7.15 17.97
C LYS A 65 0.92 6.19 18.35
N TYR A 66 1.53 5.53 17.36
CA TYR A 66 2.66 4.62 17.59
C TYR A 66 4.00 5.33 17.53
N SER A 67 4.16 6.26 16.59
CA SER A 67 5.36 7.08 16.43
C SER A 67 5.00 8.51 16.04
N ASN A 68 4.90 9.40 17.02
CA ASN A 68 4.66 10.81 16.74
C ASN A 68 5.88 11.41 16.02
N PRO A 69 5.76 11.95 14.83
CA PRO A 69 6.89 12.43 14.04
C PRO A 69 7.70 13.55 14.76
N ALA A 70 7.01 14.45 15.46
CA ALA A 70 7.68 15.53 16.17
C ALA A 70 8.52 15.00 17.33
N ASP A 71 8.04 13.98 18.04
CA ASP A 71 8.79 13.35 19.13
C ASP A 71 9.97 12.55 18.58
N MET A 72 9.77 11.81 17.49
CA MET A 72 10.85 11.04 16.84
C MET A 72 11.93 11.95 16.28
N LYS A 73 11.57 13.09 15.72
CA LYS A 73 12.51 14.14 15.30
C LYS A 73 13.31 14.68 16.48
N LYS A 74 12.67 14.99 17.62
CA LYS A 74 13.37 15.45 18.85
C LYS A 74 14.37 14.43 19.37
N LEU A 75 14.07 13.13 19.21
CA LEU A 75 15.00 12.06 19.55
C LEU A 75 16.14 11.91 18.55
N GLY A 76 16.05 12.52 17.37
CA GLY A 76 17.08 12.50 16.32
C GLY A 76 16.91 11.44 15.24
N TYR A 77 15.77 10.73 15.19
CA TYR A 77 15.53 9.74 14.16
C TYR A 77 15.39 10.34 12.76
N LYS A 78 15.93 9.63 11.78
CA LYS A 78 15.59 9.82 10.36
C LYS A 78 14.37 8.98 10.03
N MET A 79 13.43 9.57 9.29
CA MET A 79 12.10 8.99 9.07
C MET A 79 11.79 8.82 7.59
N ILE A 80 11.11 7.73 7.28
CA ILE A 80 10.31 7.54 6.06
C ILE A 80 8.86 7.48 6.50
N THR A 81 7.99 8.23 5.83
CA THR A 81 6.57 8.24 6.16
C THR A 81 5.81 7.18 5.38
N ALA A 82 4.91 6.48 6.07
CA ALA A 82 4.00 5.51 5.50
C ALA A 82 2.59 5.72 6.07
N PRO A 83 2.00 6.93 5.91
CA PRO A 83 0.78 7.31 6.60
C PRO A 83 -0.38 6.39 6.22
N SER A 84 -0.90 5.65 7.18
CA SER A 84 -1.89 4.60 6.96
C SER A 84 -3.18 5.10 6.28
N TRP A 85 -3.53 6.37 6.42
CA TRP A 85 -4.70 6.95 5.77
C TRP A 85 -4.56 7.18 4.26
N TYR A 86 -3.33 7.18 3.75
CA TYR A 86 -3.02 7.49 2.35
C TYR A 86 -2.23 6.38 1.66
N MET A 87 -1.36 5.70 2.41
CA MET A 87 -0.33 4.81 1.87
C MET A 87 -0.56 3.33 2.19
N TYR A 88 -1.72 2.97 2.76
CA TYR A 88 -2.08 1.59 3.05
C TYR A 88 -3.23 1.13 2.17
N ILE A 89 -3.06 -0.04 1.58
CA ILE A 89 -4.16 -0.86 1.08
C ILE A 89 -4.07 -2.24 1.73
N VAL A 90 -5.25 -2.77 2.08
CA VAL A 90 -5.39 -4.11 2.63
C VAL A 90 -6.57 -4.76 1.92
N PRO A 91 -6.31 -5.45 0.79
CA PRO A 91 -7.36 -6.00 -0.03
C PRO A 91 -8.33 -6.89 0.73
N ALA A 92 -9.63 -6.68 0.51
CA ALA A 92 -10.74 -7.41 1.12
C ALA A 92 -10.90 -7.31 2.64
N ALA A 93 -10.10 -6.48 3.33
CA ALA A 93 -10.13 -6.39 4.79
C ALA A 93 -11.27 -5.50 5.35
N GLY A 94 -11.74 -4.52 4.58
CA GLY A 94 -12.83 -3.62 4.97
C GLY A 94 -12.46 -2.51 5.96
N TYR A 95 -11.30 -2.57 6.62
CA TYR A 95 -10.81 -1.54 7.54
C TYR A 95 -9.77 -0.58 6.93
N TYR A 96 -9.21 -0.92 5.78
CA TYR A 96 -8.43 -0.05 4.90
C TYR A 96 -8.97 -0.10 3.48
N ALA A 97 -8.45 0.75 2.60
CA ALA A 97 -8.82 0.76 1.20
C ALA A 97 -8.32 -0.49 0.46
N ASP A 98 -9.07 -0.92 -0.56
CA ASP A 98 -8.68 -2.01 -1.46
C ASP A 98 -7.73 -1.54 -2.55
N TYR A 99 -7.77 -0.26 -2.90
CA TYR A 99 -7.01 0.39 -3.96
C TYR A 99 -6.44 1.71 -3.47
N PHE A 100 -5.27 2.09 -3.97
CA PHE A 100 -4.83 3.47 -3.81
C PHE A 100 -5.70 4.41 -4.63
N ASP A 101 -6.13 5.49 -3.98
CA ASP A 101 -6.90 6.55 -4.60
C ASP A 101 -5.95 7.66 -5.10
N PRO A 102 -5.69 7.76 -6.41
CA PRO A 102 -4.76 8.74 -6.96
C PRO A 102 -5.25 10.19 -6.76
N ASP A 103 -6.57 10.42 -6.75
CA ASP A 103 -7.15 11.76 -6.52
C ASP A 103 -6.90 12.20 -5.08
N LYS A 104 -7.23 11.35 -4.11
CA LYS A 104 -6.99 11.61 -2.69
C LYS A 104 -5.51 11.85 -2.40
N ILE A 105 -4.63 11.03 -2.97
CA ILE A 105 -3.18 11.18 -2.80
C ILE A 105 -2.72 12.49 -3.43
N TYR A 106 -3.07 12.75 -4.67
CA TYR A 106 -2.63 13.94 -5.39
C TYR A 106 -3.08 15.24 -4.74
N ASN A 107 -4.35 15.32 -4.33
CA ASN A 107 -4.93 16.57 -3.82
C ASN A 107 -4.76 16.78 -2.32
N LYS A 108 -4.61 15.71 -1.53
CA LYS A 108 -4.67 15.81 -0.06
C LYS A 108 -3.42 15.37 0.67
N TRP A 109 -2.46 14.75 -0.01
CA TRP A 109 -1.25 14.26 0.61
C TRP A 109 0.00 14.85 -0.04
N ASP A 110 1.01 15.08 0.77
CA ASP A 110 2.39 15.32 0.37
C ASP A 110 3.32 14.65 1.42
N PRO A 111 4.63 14.51 1.14
CA PRO A 111 5.55 13.79 2.04
C PRO A 111 5.60 14.30 3.47
N THR A 112 5.17 15.54 3.72
CA THR A 112 5.14 16.11 5.09
C THR A 112 3.95 15.66 5.92
N ILE A 113 2.93 15.06 5.28
CA ILE A 113 1.67 14.67 5.93
C ILE A 113 1.74 13.22 6.41
N ILE A 114 1.63 13.04 7.71
CA ILE A 114 1.56 11.73 8.38
C ILE A 114 0.23 11.66 9.10
N ASN A 115 -0.79 11.14 8.42
CA ASN A 115 -2.19 11.13 8.85
C ASN A 115 -2.67 12.55 9.21
N ASN A 116 -2.87 12.85 10.48
CA ASN A 116 -3.29 14.16 10.98
C ASN A 116 -2.13 15.06 11.44
N HIS A 117 -0.88 14.64 11.26
CA HIS A 117 0.31 15.43 11.56
C HIS A 117 0.92 15.99 10.29
N LYS A 118 1.48 17.18 10.39
CA LYS A 118 2.23 17.82 9.33
C LYS A 118 3.60 18.22 9.84
N MET A 119 4.63 17.84 9.09
CA MET A 119 6.01 18.27 9.29
C MET A 119 6.32 19.50 8.44
N GLU A 120 7.42 20.18 8.74
CA GLU A 120 7.90 21.28 7.90
C GLU A 120 8.38 20.74 6.54
N PRO A 121 8.14 21.49 5.46
CA PRO A 121 8.70 21.17 4.16
C PRO A 121 10.24 21.10 4.21
N LEU A 122 10.82 20.13 3.50
CA LEU A 122 12.27 19.93 3.43
C LEU A 122 12.95 19.65 4.78
N ASP A 123 12.20 19.16 5.76
CA ASP A 123 12.76 18.75 7.05
C ASP A 123 13.83 17.68 6.85
N PRO A 124 15.08 17.90 7.32
CA PRO A 124 16.19 16.97 7.09
C PRO A 124 16.03 15.64 7.84
N SER A 125 15.08 15.52 8.76
CA SER A 125 14.73 14.24 9.39
C SER A 125 13.79 13.39 8.54
N LEU A 126 13.12 13.98 7.56
CA LEU A 126 12.19 13.32 6.66
C LEU A 126 12.88 12.97 5.35
N LEU A 127 13.14 11.69 5.10
CA LEU A 127 13.89 11.21 3.95
C LEU A 127 13.02 10.85 2.75
N GLY A 128 11.73 10.63 2.96
CA GLY A 128 10.80 10.26 1.90
C GLY A 128 9.55 9.60 2.42
N ALA A 129 8.86 8.93 1.50
CA ALA A 129 7.64 8.19 1.82
C ALA A 129 7.65 6.81 1.18
N MET A 130 6.84 5.90 1.71
CA MET A 130 6.59 4.59 1.13
C MET A 130 5.10 4.26 1.23
N TYR A 131 4.65 3.40 0.35
CA TYR A 131 3.33 2.78 0.42
C TYR A 131 3.45 1.33 0.88
N CYS A 132 2.35 0.81 1.41
CA CYS A 132 2.30 -0.55 1.94
C CYS A 132 1.08 -1.28 1.39
N VAL A 133 1.30 -2.52 0.98
CA VAL A 133 0.27 -3.46 0.60
C VAL A 133 0.32 -4.61 1.60
N TRP A 134 -0.76 -4.80 2.33
CA TRP A 134 -0.88 -5.83 3.35
C TRP A 134 -1.87 -6.91 2.90
N ASN A 135 -1.50 -8.15 3.06
CA ASN A 135 -2.32 -9.29 2.64
C ASN A 135 -2.92 -10.01 3.85
N ASP A 136 -3.55 -9.29 4.75
CA ASP A 136 -4.06 -9.81 6.02
C ASP A 136 -5.17 -10.86 5.83
N ILE A 137 -5.96 -10.71 4.76
CA ILE A 137 -7.14 -11.55 4.49
C ILE A 137 -7.04 -12.32 3.16
N ALA A 138 -6.24 -11.83 2.24
CA ALA A 138 -6.14 -12.39 0.90
C ALA A 138 -5.28 -13.65 0.87
N GLU A 139 -5.81 -14.77 1.32
CA GLU A 139 -5.11 -16.06 1.29
C GLU A 139 -5.00 -16.63 -0.13
N ASN A 140 -6.05 -16.48 -0.96
CA ASN A 140 -6.12 -17.05 -2.30
C ASN A 140 -6.86 -16.10 -3.26
N GLY A 141 -6.29 -15.84 -4.41
CA GLY A 141 -6.99 -15.14 -5.49
C GLY A 141 -6.52 -13.73 -5.79
N ILE A 142 -5.48 -13.23 -5.10
CA ILE A 142 -4.81 -12.00 -5.51
C ILE A 142 -3.57 -12.38 -6.32
N SER A 143 -3.59 -12.06 -7.61
CA SER A 143 -2.46 -12.23 -8.52
C SER A 143 -1.47 -11.07 -8.39
N VAL A 144 -0.30 -11.22 -8.98
CA VAL A 144 0.68 -10.12 -9.12
C VAL A 144 0.06 -8.96 -9.92
N ASP A 145 -0.69 -9.28 -10.98
CA ASP A 145 -1.37 -8.30 -11.82
C ASP A 145 -2.43 -7.52 -11.03
N ASP A 146 -3.19 -8.19 -10.15
CA ASP A 146 -4.15 -7.54 -9.27
C ASP A 146 -3.48 -6.57 -8.29
N ILE A 147 -2.38 -6.99 -7.67
CA ILE A 147 -1.59 -6.10 -6.80
C ILE A 147 -1.06 -4.90 -7.58
N HIS A 148 -0.52 -5.12 -8.77
CA HIS A 148 -0.02 -4.05 -9.63
C HIS A 148 -1.13 -3.04 -9.94
N HIS A 149 -2.28 -3.51 -10.36
CA HIS A 149 -3.43 -2.67 -10.67
C HIS A 149 -3.91 -1.84 -9.45
N ARG A 150 -3.86 -2.43 -8.26
CA ARG A 150 -4.22 -1.72 -7.01
C ARG A 150 -3.24 -0.62 -6.64
N CYS A 151 -1.98 -0.81 -6.97
CA CYS A 151 -0.90 0.09 -6.56
C CYS A 151 -0.59 1.18 -7.58
N TYR A 152 -0.54 0.83 -8.86
CA TYR A 152 0.09 1.66 -9.89
C TYR A 152 -0.52 3.06 -10.01
N PRO A 153 -1.84 3.25 -10.03
CA PRO A 153 -2.42 4.60 -10.12
C PRO A 153 -2.01 5.51 -8.95
N GLY A 154 -1.93 4.95 -7.74
CA GLY A 154 -1.47 5.67 -6.56
C GLY A 154 0.02 5.97 -6.60
N LEU A 155 0.85 5.03 -7.09
CA LEU A 155 2.28 5.22 -7.25
C LEU A 155 2.65 6.41 -8.11
N GLN A 156 1.93 6.65 -9.20
CA GLN A 156 2.15 7.80 -10.07
C GLN A 156 1.91 9.11 -9.31
N ALA A 157 0.84 9.17 -8.50
CA ALA A 157 0.56 10.33 -7.66
C ALA A 157 1.59 10.53 -6.54
N ILE A 158 2.00 9.44 -5.87
CA ILE A 158 3.05 9.46 -4.83
C ILE A 158 4.37 9.95 -5.41
N SER A 159 4.79 9.39 -6.55
CA SER A 159 6.05 9.76 -7.22
C SER A 159 6.04 11.24 -7.58
N THR A 160 4.95 11.74 -8.14
CA THR A 160 4.79 13.15 -8.49
C THR A 160 4.89 14.04 -7.25
N ALA A 161 4.21 13.69 -6.17
CA ALA A 161 4.20 14.47 -4.93
C ALA A 161 5.55 14.44 -4.20
N THR A 162 6.32 13.36 -4.31
CA THR A 162 7.66 13.25 -3.70
C THR A 162 8.74 13.94 -4.53
N TRP A 163 8.55 14.02 -5.85
CA TRP A 163 9.52 14.62 -6.75
C TRP A 163 9.47 16.15 -6.79
N SER A 164 8.26 16.72 -6.78
CA SER A 164 8.08 18.17 -6.97
C SER A 164 7.19 18.79 -5.90
N PRO A 165 7.67 19.81 -5.16
CA PRO A 165 6.83 20.51 -4.19
C PRO A 165 5.73 21.36 -4.83
N THR A 166 5.82 21.60 -6.13
CA THR A 166 4.88 22.45 -6.89
C THR A 166 3.95 21.64 -7.80
N TYR A 167 3.88 20.32 -7.63
CA TYR A 167 3.09 19.45 -8.51
C TYR A 167 1.60 19.81 -8.60
N ARG A 168 1.02 20.34 -7.53
CA ARG A 168 -0.38 20.80 -7.51
C ARG A 168 -0.67 22.06 -8.35
N ALA A 169 0.34 22.65 -8.97
CA ALA A 169 0.12 23.68 -9.98
C ALA A 169 -0.58 23.13 -11.23
N VAL A 170 -0.50 21.81 -11.45
CA VAL A 170 -1.24 21.11 -12.48
C VAL A 170 -2.54 20.58 -11.86
N PRO A 171 -3.74 20.86 -12.42
CA PRO A 171 -4.99 20.28 -11.94
C PRO A 171 -4.99 18.75 -12.01
N PHE A 172 -5.72 18.10 -11.09
CA PHE A 172 -5.78 16.63 -11.06
C PHE A 172 -6.28 16.02 -12.37
N GLU A 173 -7.27 16.62 -13.02
CA GLU A 173 -7.82 16.14 -14.28
C GLU A 173 -6.74 16.07 -15.37
N GLU A 174 -5.89 17.10 -15.45
CA GLU A 174 -4.78 17.12 -16.40
C GLU A 174 -3.71 16.09 -16.04
N PHE A 175 -3.36 15.97 -14.76
CA PHE A 175 -2.47 14.91 -14.27
C PHE A 175 -3.04 13.52 -14.58
N ASN A 176 -4.32 13.30 -14.28
CA ASN A 176 -4.99 12.03 -14.49
C ASN A 176 -5.07 11.65 -15.98
N HIS A 177 -5.29 12.62 -16.85
CA HIS A 177 -5.23 12.41 -18.30
C HIS A 177 -3.81 11.99 -18.73
N LYS A 178 -2.80 12.71 -18.32
CA LYS A 178 -1.40 12.43 -18.67
C LYS A 178 -0.94 11.06 -18.16
N ARG A 179 -1.25 10.71 -16.91
CA ARG A 179 -0.84 9.41 -16.35
C ARG A 179 -1.47 8.23 -17.09
N ASN A 180 -2.70 8.37 -17.58
CA ASN A 180 -3.38 7.33 -18.35
C ASN A 180 -2.78 7.13 -19.76
N LEU A 181 -2.03 8.11 -20.26
CA LEU A 181 -1.29 7.99 -21.52
C LEU A 181 0.09 7.36 -21.33
N LEU A 182 0.60 7.32 -20.11
CA LEU A 182 1.88 6.69 -19.80
C LEU A 182 1.68 5.19 -19.70
N SER A 183 2.50 4.45 -20.43
CA SER A 183 2.63 3.02 -20.19
C SER A 183 3.24 2.79 -18.80
N GLU A 184 3.01 1.64 -18.26
CA GLU A 184 3.65 1.17 -17.04
C GLU A 184 5.16 1.02 -17.24
N ALA A 185 5.87 0.55 -16.20
CA ALA A 185 7.32 0.38 -16.27
C ALA A 185 7.75 -0.39 -17.53
N PRO A 186 8.93 -0.10 -18.07
CA PRO A 186 9.44 -0.80 -19.26
C PRO A 186 9.37 -2.32 -19.12
N GLY A 187 8.74 -2.97 -20.09
CA GLY A 187 8.52 -4.43 -20.10
C GLY A 187 7.29 -4.91 -19.33
N VAL A 188 6.57 -4.00 -18.68
CA VAL A 188 5.31 -4.26 -18.03
C VAL A 188 4.25 -3.38 -18.69
N ASN A 189 3.26 -3.96 -19.31
CA ASN A 189 2.11 -3.27 -19.88
C ASN A 189 0.85 -4.03 -19.50
N GLU A 190 0.32 -3.75 -18.31
CA GLU A 190 -0.87 -4.42 -17.78
C GLU A 190 -2.08 -4.24 -18.70
N MET A 191 -2.24 -3.06 -19.27
CA MET A 191 -3.34 -2.80 -20.21
C MET A 191 -3.19 -3.60 -21.53
N GLY A 192 -1.96 -3.91 -21.90
CA GLY A 192 -1.67 -4.78 -23.07
C GLY A 192 -1.85 -6.27 -22.78
N HIS A 193 -2.09 -6.65 -21.52
CA HIS A 193 -2.34 -8.03 -21.12
C HIS A 193 -3.83 -8.41 -21.16
N PHE A 194 -4.71 -7.44 -21.35
CA PHE A 194 -6.15 -7.66 -21.41
C PHE A 194 -6.65 -7.64 -22.86
N ASP A 195 -7.63 -8.48 -23.13
CA ASP A 195 -8.29 -8.49 -24.44
C ASP A 195 -9.36 -7.41 -24.51
N GLY A 196 -9.50 -6.74 -25.66
CA GLY A 196 -10.53 -5.74 -25.93
C GLY A 196 -10.32 -4.38 -25.27
N ALA A 197 -11.16 -3.44 -25.66
CA ALA A 197 -11.24 -2.10 -25.08
C ALA A 197 -12.35 -2.01 -23.99
N PRO A 198 -12.36 -0.98 -23.14
CA PRO A 198 -13.43 -0.78 -22.17
C PRO A 198 -14.83 -0.80 -22.82
N GLY A 199 -15.70 -1.70 -22.37
CA GLY A 199 -17.06 -1.86 -22.88
C GLY A 199 -17.20 -2.83 -24.05
N GLU A 200 -16.12 -3.38 -24.57
CA GLU A 200 -16.18 -4.41 -25.60
C GLU A 200 -16.53 -5.79 -25.04
N VAL A 201 -17.21 -6.59 -25.86
CA VAL A 201 -17.43 -8.02 -25.60
C VAL A 201 -16.20 -8.78 -26.06
N VAL A 202 -15.36 -9.18 -25.11
CA VAL A 202 -14.09 -9.88 -25.39
C VAL A 202 -14.27 -11.37 -25.66
N TYR A 203 -15.39 -11.94 -25.24
CA TYR A 203 -15.71 -13.35 -25.47
C TYR A 203 -17.21 -13.60 -25.44
N SER A 204 -17.70 -14.41 -26.38
CA SER A 204 -19.09 -14.84 -26.44
C SER A 204 -19.20 -16.32 -26.78
N ILE A 205 -20.17 -17.00 -26.19
CA ILE A 205 -20.48 -18.40 -26.44
C ILE A 205 -21.99 -18.49 -26.70
N ASP A 206 -22.37 -18.98 -27.83
CA ASP A 206 -23.80 -19.09 -28.17
C ASP A 206 -24.50 -20.18 -27.33
N VAL A 207 -23.83 -21.32 -27.13
CA VAL A 207 -24.38 -22.43 -26.35
C VAL A 207 -23.35 -23.07 -25.48
N VAL A 208 -23.58 -23.06 -24.16
CA VAL A 208 -22.73 -23.74 -23.15
C VAL A 208 -23.18 -25.20 -23.01
N LYS A 209 -22.25 -26.13 -23.17
CA LYS A 209 -22.48 -27.56 -22.98
C LYS A 209 -21.89 -28.04 -21.67
N ALA A 210 -22.65 -28.78 -20.87
CA ALA A 210 -22.20 -29.34 -19.61
C ALA A 210 -20.90 -30.17 -19.77
N GLY A 211 -19.98 -30.04 -18.84
CA GLY A 211 -18.72 -30.77 -18.81
C GLY A 211 -17.67 -30.31 -19.83
N LYS A 212 -17.96 -29.31 -20.67
CA LYS A 212 -17.01 -28.77 -21.63
C LYS A 212 -16.28 -27.56 -21.03
N ARG A 213 -14.95 -27.51 -21.20
CA ARG A 213 -14.15 -26.31 -20.94
C ARG A 213 -14.12 -25.43 -22.19
N TYR A 214 -14.23 -24.14 -21.97
CA TYR A 214 -14.18 -23.15 -23.05
C TYR A 214 -12.90 -22.30 -22.88
N PRO A 215 -12.31 -21.80 -23.97
CA PRO A 215 -11.25 -20.81 -23.88
C PRO A 215 -11.79 -19.59 -23.14
N HIS A 216 -10.90 -18.84 -22.53
CA HIS A 216 -11.22 -17.61 -21.82
C HIS A 216 -10.44 -16.44 -22.42
N ALA A 217 -11.06 -15.27 -22.41
CA ALA A 217 -10.37 -14.01 -22.66
C ALA A 217 -9.69 -13.52 -21.37
N LYS A 218 -8.64 -12.75 -21.49
CA LYS A 218 -8.04 -12.02 -20.38
C LYS A 218 -8.83 -10.74 -20.15
N ALA A 219 -9.75 -10.78 -19.20
CA ALA A 219 -10.54 -9.61 -18.83
C ALA A 219 -9.77 -8.76 -17.82
N GLY A 220 -9.78 -7.44 -18.01
CA GLY A 220 -9.30 -6.48 -17.02
C GLY A 220 -10.26 -6.34 -15.84
N PHE A 221 -9.90 -5.49 -14.88
CA PHE A 221 -10.78 -5.18 -13.77
C PHE A 221 -12.02 -4.42 -14.22
N GLY A 222 -13.15 -4.69 -13.57
CA GLY A 222 -14.42 -4.09 -13.96
C GLY A 222 -15.10 -4.81 -15.14
N TYR A 223 -14.85 -6.09 -15.33
CA TYR A 223 -15.58 -6.90 -16.29
C TYR A 223 -16.98 -7.27 -15.81
N SER A 224 -17.87 -7.55 -16.74
CA SER A 224 -19.18 -8.13 -16.49
C SER A 224 -19.35 -9.43 -17.27
N VAL A 225 -20.09 -10.35 -16.68
CA VAL A 225 -20.46 -11.62 -17.33
C VAL A 225 -21.99 -11.67 -17.41
N SER A 226 -22.51 -11.84 -18.62
CA SER A 226 -23.94 -11.93 -18.86
C SER A 226 -24.31 -13.32 -19.37
N PHE A 227 -25.45 -13.84 -18.91
CA PHE A 227 -26.00 -15.11 -19.39
C PHE A 227 -27.43 -14.94 -19.79
N HIS A 228 -27.82 -15.69 -20.82
CA HIS A 228 -29.20 -15.98 -21.12
C HIS A 228 -29.46 -17.47 -20.89
N ILE A 229 -30.45 -17.78 -20.03
CA ILE A 229 -30.79 -19.15 -19.67
C ILE A 229 -32.22 -19.40 -20.09
N GLU A 230 -32.45 -20.38 -20.98
CA GLU A 230 -33.77 -20.78 -21.44
C GLU A 230 -34.21 -22.13 -20.87
N GLY A 231 -35.53 -22.31 -20.66
CA GLY A 231 -36.13 -23.59 -20.34
C GLY A 231 -35.92 -24.10 -18.92
N VAL A 232 -35.50 -23.27 -18.01
CA VAL A 232 -35.29 -23.66 -16.59
C VAL A 232 -36.60 -23.56 -15.85
N LYS A 233 -37.27 -24.68 -15.62
CA LYS A 233 -38.48 -24.76 -14.76
C LYS A 233 -38.13 -24.80 -13.27
N GLU A 234 -37.04 -25.44 -12.93
CA GLU A 234 -36.47 -25.44 -11.55
C GLU A 234 -34.94 -25.53 -11.65
N ALA A 235 -34.25 -24.49 -11.30
CA ALA A 235 -32.78 -24.53 -11.18
C ALA A 235 -32.38 -24.79 -9.74
N ARG A 236 -31.83 -25.96 -9.47
CA ARG A 236 -31.11 -26.25 -8.22
C ARG A 236 -29.64 -26.40 -8.56
N GLY A 237 -28.81 -25.44 -8.13
CA GLY A 237 -27.38 -25.49 -8.34
C GLY A 237 -26.68 -24.18 -7.97
N THR A 238 -25.37 -24.26 -7.79
CA THR A 238 -24.51 -23.11 -7.57
C THR A 238 -23.74 -22.82 -8.84
N LEU A 239 -23.83 -21.60 -9.35
CA LEU A 239 -22.93 -21.11 -10.41
C LEU A 239 -21.61 -20.70 -9.75
N LEU A 240 -20.53 -21.38 -10.11
CA LEU A 240 -19.18 -21.05 -9.70
C LEU A 240 -18.45 -20.40 -10.88
N PHE A 241 -17.91 -19.21 -10.63
CA PHE A 241 -16.96 -18.54 -11.51
C PHE A 241 -15.58 -18.59 -10.87
N SER A 242 -14.58 -18.95 -11.62
CA SER A 242 -13.18 -18.92 -11.22
C SER A 242 -12.36 -18.14 -12.23
#